data_07aa5034403234a90e840af54fdf00f8
#
_entry.id   07aa5034403234a90e840af54fdf00f8
#
_cell.length_a   1.000
_cell.length_b   1.000
_cell.length_c   1.000
_cell.angle_alpha   90.00
_cell.angle_beta   90.00
_cell.angle_gamma   90.00
#
_symmetry.space_group_name_H-M   'P 1'
#
loop_
_entity.id
_entity.type
_entity.pdbx_description
1 polymer ?
#
loop_
_entity_poly.entity_id
_entity_poly.type
_entity_poly.pdbx_seq_one_letter_code
_entity_poly.pdbx_strand_id
1 'polypeptide(L)'
;LVYHLSRNHFSRFFYSRAMFPPAEVLKRVDVSDYKDMDEARKLIFDLIVQYRRMKNSGVVAVYQKERFDEYSNFARIGDGSLGGKGRGLAFIGAMVKRYPKLEHDHFAVTIPKTVVICTDIFDEFMETNELYSVALSDVDDETILKYFLRASLPSRLIEDLMAFFDVVKSPIAVRSSSLLEDSHYQPFAGIYSTYMVPK
;
A
#
# COMPACT_ATOMS: atom_id res chain seq x y z
N LEU A 1 15.72 -27.61 10.73
CA LEU A 1 14.26 -27.44 10.78
C LEU A 1 13.64 -28.53 11.67
N VAL A 2 13.86 -29.83 11.40
CA VAL A 2 13.34 -30.99 12.16
C VAL A 2 13.48 -30.81 13.69
N TYR A 3 14.69 -30.54 14.15
CA TYR A 3 14.99 -30.31 15.58
C TYR A 3 14.11 -29.24 16.25
N HIS A 4 13.81 -28.16 15.53
CA HIS A 4 13.00 -27.06 16.06
C HIS A 4 11.51 -27.35 15.99
N LEU A 5 11.07 -28.06 14.94
CA LEU A 5 9.65 -28.49 14.83
C LEU A 5 9.31 -29.52 15.91
N SER A 6 10.09 -30.60 16.04
CA SER A 6 9.82 -31.69 17.00
C SER A 6 9.83 -31.24 18.46
N ARG A 7 10.44 -30.10 18.76
CA ARG A 7 10.48 -29.50 20.10
C ARG A 7 9.57 -28.29 20.26
N ASN A 8 8.74 -28.03 19.26
CA ASN A 8 7.76 -26.93 19.26
C ASN A 8 8.38 -25.53 19.46
N HIS A 9 9.64 -25.34 19.01
CA HIS A 9 10.35 -24.09 19.20
C HIS A 9 9.74 -22.95 18.38
N PHE A 10 9.23 -23.22 17.18
CA PHE A 10 8.58 -22.19 16.35
C PHE A 10 7.32 -21.64 16.99
N SER A 11 6.46 -22.50 17.52
CA SER A 11 5.27 -22.04 18.23
C SER A 11 5.65 -21.17 19.44
N ARG A 12 6.61 -21.60 20.26
CA ARG A 12 7.11 -20.81 21.41
C ARG A 12 7.69 -19.48 20.98
N PHE A 13 8.48 -19.46 19.90
CA PHE A 13 9.04 -18.23 19.34
C PHE A 13 7.94 -17.27 18.90
N PHE A 14 6.93 -17.74 18.19
CA PHE A 14 5.82 -16.88 17.75
C PHE A 14 4.97 -16.40 18.93
N TYR A 15 4.74 -17.22 19.95
CA TYR A 15 4.10 -16.78 21.18
C TYR A 15 4.87 -15.64 21.86
N SER A 16 6.19 -15.75 21.98
CA SER A 16 7.02 -14.70 22.59
C SER A 16 7.00 -13.38 21.81
N ARG A 17 6.58 -13.41 20.54
CA ARG A 17 6.41 -12.25 19.65
C ARG A 17 4.93 -11.81 19.52
N ALA A 18 4.04 -12.33 20.36
CA ALA A 18 2.58 -12.07 20.31
C ALA A 18 1.94 -12.39 18.94
N MET A 19 2.54 -13.31 18.19
CA MET A 19 2.02 -13.83 16.93
C MET A 19 1.15 -15.07 17.20
N PHE A 20 0.03 -14.89 17.89
CA PHE A 20 -0.78 -16.00 18.40
C PHE A 20 -1.36 -16.92 17.32
N PRO A 21 -1.98 -16.42 16.20
CA PRO A 21 -2.56 -17.31 15.20
C PRO A 21 -1.56 -18.31 14.60
N PRO A 22 -0.40 -17.90 14.06
CA PRO A 22 0.57 -18.85 13.55
C PRO A 22 1.17 -19.74 14.66
N ALA A 23 1.30 -19.23 15.90
CA ALA A 23 1.78 -20.02 17.03
C ALA A 23 0.84 -21.17 17.35
N GLU A 24 -0.48 -20.95 17.35
CA GLU A 24 -1.49 -21.99 17.64
C GLU A 24 -1.52 -23.08 16.55
N VAL A 25 -1.36 -22.70 15.28
CA VAL A 25 -1.27 -23.68 14.20
C VAL A 25 -0.03 -24.53 14.37
N LEU A 26 1.15 -23.92 14.55
CA LEU A 26 2.41 -24.63 14.66
C LEU A 26 2.55 -25.46 15.93
N LYS A 27 1.79 -25.16 16.98
CA LYS A 27 1.72 -25.97 18.20
C LYS A 27 1.16 -27.38 17.95
N ARG A 28 0.33 -27.53 16.93
CA ARG A 28 -0.36 -28.79 16.60
C ARG A 28 0.35 -29.59 15.50
N VAL A 29 1.40 -29.03 14.92
CA VAL A 29 2.14 -29.63 13.81
C VAL A 29 3.14 -30.64 14.36
N ASP A 30 3.10 -31.87 13.85
CA ASP A 30 4.14 -32.88 14.06
C ASP A 30 5.03 -33.02 12.82
N VAL A 31 6.30 -33.42 13.05
CA VAL A 31 7.26 -33.64 11.96
C VAL A 31 6.82 -34.78 11.04
N SER A 32 6.12 -35.77 11.60
CA SER A 32 5.55 -36.90 10.85
C SER A 32 4.44 -36.55 9.88
N ASP A 33 3.86 -35.34 9.99
CA ASP A 33 2.79 -34.85 9.10
C ASP A 33 3.32 -34.51 7.70
N TYR A 34 4.66 -34.41 7.53
CA TYR A 34 5.28 -33.94 6.30
C TYR A 34 6.14 -34.99 5.65
N LYS A 35 5.98 -35.13 4.34
CA LYS A 35 6.80 -36.03 3.50
C LYS A 35 8.24 -35.54 3.35
N ASP A 36 8.38 -34.21 3.27
CA ASP A 36 9.68 -33.55 3.22
C ASP A 36 9.70 -32.25 4.05
N MET A 37 10.92 -31.74 4.27
CA MET A 37 11.07 -30.52 5.09
C MET A 37 10.78 -29.23 4.32
N ASP A 38 10.64 -29.27 3.02
CA ASP A 38 10.29 -28.10 2.22
C ASP A 38 8.79 -27.82 2.33
N GLU A 39 7.94 -28.83 2.47
CA GLU A 39 6.53 -28.66 2.83
C GLU A 39 6.38 -27.95 4.19
N ALA A 40 7.15 -28.38 5.19
CA ALA A 40 7.13 -27.74 6.50
C ALA A 40 7.67 -26.29 6.48
N ARG A 41 8.70 -26.00 5.68
CA ARG A 41 9.18 -24.62 5.46
C ARG A 41 8.10 -23.75 4.81
N LYS A 42 7.45 -24.28 3.79
CA LYS A 42 6.38 -23.61 3.09
C LYS A 42 5.23 -23.26 4.04
N LEU A 43 4.80 -24.19 4.88
CA LEU A 43 3.78 -23.91 5.89
C LEU A 43 4.18 -22.76 6.80
N ILE A 44 5.38 -22.79 7.38
CA ILE A 44 5.87 -21.74 8.29
C ILE A 44 5.90 -20.40 7.57
N PHE A 45 6.40 -20.38 6.33
CA PHE A 45 6.45 -19.18 5.51
C PHE A 45 5.04 -18.64 5.22
N ASP A 46 4.13 -19.49 4.78
CA ASP A 46 2.75 -19.12 4.46
C ASP A 46 2.01 -18.58 5.69
N LEU A 47 2.21 -19.16 6.86
CA LEU A 47 1.64 -18.68 8.12
C LEU A 47 2.16 -17.27 8.51
N ILE A 48 3.46 -17.02 8.30
CA ILE A 48 4.04 -15.69 8.53
C ILE A 48 3.45 -14.67 7.56
N VAL A 49 3.38 -15.02 6.27
CA VAL A 49 2.83 -14.16 5.22
C VAL A 49 1.37 -13.83 5.50
N GLN A 50 0.56 -14.84 5.80
CA GLN A 50 -0.86 -14.65 6.14
C GLN A 50 -1.03 -13.75 7.36
N TYR A 51 -0.23 -13.98 8.40
CA TYR A 51 -0.27 -13.14 9.61
C TYR A 51 0.09 -11.68 9.30
N ARG A 52 1.14 -11.44 8.50
CA ARG A 52 1.53 -10.09 8.10
C ARG A 52 0.43 -9.41 7.27
N ARG A 53 -0.14 -10.10 6.29
CA ARG A 53 -1.28 -9.60 5.50
C ARG A 53 -2.47 -9.24 6.38
N MET A 54 -2.84 -10.14 7.30
CA MET A 54 -3.93 -9.88 8.25
C MET A 54 -3.65 -8.65 9.11
N LYS A 55 -2.42 -8.51 9.61
CA LYS A 55 -2.04 -7.38 10.48
C LYS A 55 -2.03 -6.06 9.72
N ASN A 56 -1.56 -6.06 8.48
CA ASN A 56 -1.46 -4.88 7.62
C ASN A 56 -2.77 -4.54 6.88
N SER A 57 -3.75 -5.43 6.88
CA SER A 57 -5.05 -5.17 6.28
C SER A 57 -5.75 -4.00 6.95
N GLY A 58 -6.26 -3.05 6.16
CA GLY A 58 -6.97 -1.86 6.65
C GLY A 58 -6.09 -0.85 7.40
N VAL A 59 -4.77 -0.98 7.34
CA VAL A 59 -3.81 -0.03 7.92
C VAL A 59 -3.27 0.87 6.80
N VAL A 60 -3.29 2.19 7.04
CA VAL A 60 -2.58 3.16 6.20
C VAL A 60 -1.15 3.27 6.74
N ALA A 61 -0.23 2.54 6.13
CA ALA A 61 1.17 2.60 6.51
C ALA A 61 1.84 3.86 5.97
N VAL A 62 2.74 4.46 6.73
CA VAL A 62 3.68 5.46 6.19
C VAL A 62 4.70 4.72 5.36
N TYR A 63 4.84 5.11 4.09
CA TYR A 63 5.84 4.53 3.21
C TYR A 63 7.23 5.01 3.63
N GLN A 64 8.11 4.07 3.86
CA GLN A 64 9.54 4.31 4.08
C GLN A 64 10.29 3.21 3.34
N LYS A 65 11.21 3.60 2.47
CA LYS A 65 12.01 2.68 1.65
C LYS A 65 12.63 1.53 2.47
N GLU A 66 13.19 1.86 3.64
CA GLU A 66 13.91 0.91 4.51
C GLU A 66 12.97 -0.03 5.28
N ARG A 67 11.68 0.31 5.36
CA ARG A 67 10.68 -0.41 6.16
C ARG A 67 9.46 -0.82 5.36
N PHE A 68 9.55 -0.75 4.03
CA PHE A 68 8.43 -1.12 3.20
C PHE A 68 8.08 -2.61 3.40
N ASP A 69 6.85 -2.84 3.82
CA ASP A 69 6.30 -4.18 3.90
C ASP A 69 5.60 -4.53 2.58
N GLU A 70 6.18 -5.43 1.80
CA GLU A 70 5.61 -5.89 0.53
C GLU A 70 4.20 -6.49 0.67
N TYR A 71 3.81 -6.87 1.89
CA TYR A 71 2.47 -7.38 2.21
C TYR A 71 1.47 -6.27 2.59
N SER A 72 1.92 -5.03 2.71
CA SER A 72 1.02 -3.89 2.86
C SER A 72 0.34 -3.56 1.53
N ASN A 73 -0.98 -3.44 1.55
CA ASN A 73 -1.75 -3.06 0.37
C ASN A 73 -1.99 -1.56 0.25
N PHE A 74 -1.82 -0.80 1.33
CA PHE A 74 -2.06 0.63 1.32
C PHE A 74 -0.97 1.38 2.09
N ALA A 75 -0.31 2.32 1.41
CA ALA A 75 0.69 3.18 2.02
C ALA A 75 0.49 4.65 1.60
N ARG A 76 1.03 5.57 2.39
CA ARG A 76 1.09 7.00 2.09
C ARG A 76 2.53 7.50 2.09
N ILE A 77 2.84 8.41 1.18
CA ILE A 77 4.08 9.19 1.16
C ILE A 77 3.73 10.61 1.60
N GLY A 78 4.34 11.07 2.67
CA GLY A 78 4.04 12.34 3.31
C GLY A 78 3.09 12.20 4.52
N ASP A 79 2.82 13.35 5.16
CA ASP A 79 2.01 13.45 6.39
C ASP A 79 0.72 14.26 6.21
N GLY A 80 0.53 14.83 5.04
CA GLY A 80 -0.65 15.61 4.67
C GLY A 80 -1.92 14.77 4.42
N SER A 81 -2.89 15.37 3.74
CA SER A 81 -4.15 14.71 3.39
C SER A 81 -3.96 13.68 2.28
N LEU A 82 -4.72 12.58 2.38
CA LEU A 82 -4.81 11.54 1.34
C LEU A 82 -5.72 11.95 0.16
N GLY A 83 -6.46 13.03 0.30
CA GLY A 83 -7.50 13.40 -0.65
C GLY A 83 -8.76 12.51 -0.58
N GLY A 84 -9.66 12.65 -1.55
CA GLY A 84 -10.96 11.97 -1.60
C GLY A 84 -10.82 10.47 -1.85
N LYS A 85 -10.25 10.09 -2.99
CA LYS A 85 -10.08 8.67 -3.38
C LYS A 85 -9.17 7.90 -2.43
N GLY A 86 -8.08 8.53 -1.95
CA GLY A 86 -7.18 7.90 -0.98
C GLY A 86 -7.91 7.55 0.32
N ARG A 87 -8.71 8.49 0.87
CA ARG A 87 -9.53 8.23 2.06
C ARG A 87 -10.60 7.19 1.83
N GLY A 88 -11.26 7.21 0.67
CA GLY A 88 -12.26 6.22 0.29
C GLY A 88 -11.68 4.81 0.27
N LEU A 89 -10.51 4.61 -0.37
CA LEU A 89 -9.84 3.31 -0.42
C LEU A 89 -9.37 2.84 0.97
N ALA A 90 -8.83 3.75 1.79
CA ALA A 90 -8.44 3.43 3.17
C ALA A 90 -9.65 2.97 4.00
N PHE A 91 -10.80 3.67 3.86
CA PHE A 91 -12.05 3.30 4.50
C PHE A 91 -12.55 1.91 4.05
N ILE A 92 -12.58 1.66 2.73
CA ILE A 92 -12.97 0.34 2.19
C ILE A 92 -12.05 -0.76 2.71
N GLY A 93 -10.73 -0.54 2.74
CA GLY A 93 -9.77 -1.49 3.30
C GLY A 93 -10.04 -1.83 4.78
N ALA A 94 -10.39 -0.82 5.58
CA ALA A 94 -10.77 -1.01 6.98
C ALA A 94 -12.10 -1.77 7.12
N MET A 95 -13.08 -1.51 6.23
CA MET A 95 -14.37 -2.20 6.20
C MET A 95 -14.21 -3.67 5.81
N VAL A 96 -13.44 -3.98 4.78
CA VAL A 96 -13.16 -5.37 4.36
C VAL A 96 -12.55 -6.16 5.53
N LYS A 97 -11.60 -5.56 6.25
CA LYS A 97 -11.03 -6.18 7.45
C LYS A 97 -12.07 -6.43 8.56
N ARG A 98 -12.97 -5.47 8.77
CA ARG A 98 -13.97 -5.53 9.84
C ARG A 98 -15.08 -6.56 9.57
N TYR A 99 -15.35 -6.84 8.30
CA TYR A 99 -16.43 -7.72 7.89
C TYR A 99 -15.91 -8.92 7.08
N PRO A 100 -15.34 -9.96 7.76
CA PRO A 100 -14.81 -11.15 7.10
C PRO A 100 -15.84 -11.90 6.24
N LYS A 101 -17.14 -11.67 6.48
CA LYS A 101 -18.24 -12.23 5.65
C LYS A 101 -18.24 -11.75 4.20
N LEU A 102 -17.44 -10.75 3.85
CA LEU A 102 -17.20 -10.33 2.46
C LEU A 102 -16.24 -11.27 1.71
N GLU A 103 -15.58 -12.18 2.43
CA GLU A 103 -14.80 -13.27 1.83
C GLU A 103 -15.68 -14.50 1.68
N HIS A 104 -15.67 -15.09 0.50
CA HIS A 104 -16.39 -16.31 0.15
C HIS A 104 -15.42 -17.31 -0.50
N ASP A 105 -15.78 -18.57 -0.51
CA ASP A 105 -14.93 -19.66 -1.05
C ASP A 105 -14.47 -19.43 -2.51
N HIS A 106 -15.21 -18.62 -3.27
CA HIS A 106 -14.99 -18.41 -4.70
C HIS A 106 -14.51 -16.99 -5.07
N PHE A 107 -14.52 -16.04 -4.13
CA PHE A 107 -14.02 -14.69 -4.37
C PHE A 107 -13.59 -14.00 -3.09
N ALA A 108 -12.59 -13.13 -3.20
CA ALA A 108 -12.13 -12.26 -2.11
C ALA A 108 -12.27 -10.79 -2.50
N VAL A 109 -12.79 -9.97 -1.60
CA VAL A 109 -12.83 -8.52 -1.77
C VAL A 109 -11.53 -7.94 -1.23
N THR A 110 -10.74 -7.34 -2.10
CA THR A 110 -9.47 -6.71 -1.72
C THR A 110 -9.37 -5.30 -2.30
N ILE A 111 -8.56 -4.46 -1.69
CA ILE A 111 -8.11 -3.22 -2.32
C ILE A 111 -6.83 -3.49 -3.13
N PRO A 112 -6.65 -2.84 -4.28
CA PRO A 112 -5.40 -2.95 -5.03
C PRO A 112 -4.24 -2.38 -4.20
N LYS A 113 -3.03 -2.83 -4.50
CA LYS A 113 -1.84 -2.24 -3.89
C LYS A 113 -1.74 -0.77 -4.30
N THR A 114 -1.81 0.13 -3.33
CA THR A 114 -1.95 1.57 -3.53
C THR A 114 -0.92 2.33 -2.71
N VAL A 115 -0.29 3.31 -3.32
CA VAL A 115 0.45 4.35 -2.61
C VAL A 115 -0.22 5.70 -2.90
N VAL A 116 -0.43 6.50 -1.86
CA VAL A 116 -1.01 7.84 -1.96
C VAL A 116 0.07 8.87 -1.64
N ILE A 117 0.30 9.79 -2.57
CA ILE A 117 1.14 10.97 -2.35
C ILE A 117 0.27 12.00 -1.65
N CYS A 118 0.64 12.39 -0.43
CA CYS A 118 -0.12 13.32 0.39
C CYS A 118 0.04 14.78 -0.06
N THR A 119 -0.84 15.66 0.41
CA THR A 119 -0.90 17.06 0.00
C THR A 119 0.35 17.86 0.36
N ASP A 120 1.03 17.53 1.45
CA ASP A 120 2.29 18.16 1.85
C ASP A 120 3.43 17.96 0.82
N ILE A 121 3.44 16.81 0.15
CA ILE A 121 4.38 16.57 -0.96
C ILE A 121 4.01 17.39 -2.19
N PHE A 122 2.71 17.56 -2.46
CA PHE A 122 2.24 18.43 -3.51
C PHE A 122 2.60 19.90 -3.23
N ASP A 123 2.41 20.35 -2.00
CA ASP A 123 2.78 21.70 -1.58
C ASP A 123 4.29 21.92 -1.71
N GLU A 124 5.13 20.98 -1.27
CA GLU A 124 6.58 21.01 -1.47
C GLU A 124 6.97 21.11 -2.94
N PHE A 125 6.30 20.34 -3.81
CA PHE A 125 6.53 20.42 -5.27
C PHE A 125 6.18 21.78 -5.83
N MET A 126 5.04 22.34 -5.45
CA MET A 126 4.57 23.65 -5.90
C MET A 126 5.49 24.79 -5.43
N GLU A 127 5.91 24.75 -4.16
CA GLU A 127 6.76 25.77 -3.54
C GLU A 127 8.19 25.73 -4.09
N THR A 128 8.80 24.54 -4.15
CA THR A 128 10.18 24.37 -4.61
C THR A 128 10.37 24.82 -6.06
N ASN A 129 9.34 24.68 -6.89
CA ASN A 129 9.37 25.06 -8.30
C ASN A 129 8.68 26.42 -8.58
N GLU A 130 8.26 27.15 -7.57
CA GLU A 130 7.56 28.44 -7.66
C GLU A 130 6.29 28.40 -8.56
N LEU A 131 5.63 27.23 -8.62
CA LEU A 131 4.53 26.98 -9.55
C LEU A 131 3.21 27.68 -9.18
N TYR A 132 3.03 28.12 -7.94
CA TYR A 132 1.83 28.87 -7.56
C TYR A 132 1.69 30.17 -8.34
N SER A 133 2.79 30.88 -8.57
CA SER A 133 2.79 32.11 -9.36
C SER A 133 2.38 31.88 -10.82
N VAL A 134 2.82 30.77 -11.39
CA VAL A 134 2.48 30.37 -12.76
C VAL A 134 1.03 29.91 -12.86
N ALA A 135 0.60 29.06 -11.93
CA ALA A 135 -0.75 28.49 -11.92
C ALA A 135 -1.85 29.57 -11.73
N LEU A 136 -1.54 30.70 -11.09
CA LEU A 136 -2.46 31.79 -10.85
C LEU A 136 -2.28 32.96 -11.84
N SER A 137 -1.43 32.83 -12.84
CA SER A 137 -1.19 33.87 -13.86
C SER A 137 -2.19 33.77 -15.02
N ASP A 138 -2.30 34.83 -15.82
CA ASP A 138 -3.19 34.90 -17.00
C ASP A 138 -2.58 34.24 -18.25
N VAL A 139 -1.58 33.36 -18.11
CA VAL A 139 -1.01 32.61 -19.24
C VAL A 139 -1.91 31.44 -19.64
N ASP A 140 -1.78 31.01 -20.89
CA ASP A 140 -2.57 29.89 -21.42
C ASP A 140 -2.20 28.54 -20.77
N ASP A 141 -3.15 27.61 -20.78
CA ASP A 141 -3.05 26.28 -20.17
C ASP A 141 -1.84 25.48 -20.71
N GLU A 142 -1.50 25.64 -22.01
CA GLU A 142 -0.38 24.94 -22.62
C GLU A 142 0.96 25.42 -22.03
N THR A 143 1.05 26.71 -21.78
CA THR A 143 2.22 27.32 -21.12
C THR A 143 2.32 26.86 -19.66
N ILE A 144 1.21 26.86 -18.89
CA ILE A 144 1.17 26.33 -17.53
C ILE A 144 1.64 24.87 -17.53
N LEU A 145 1.10 24.03 -18.41
CA LEU A 145 1.49 22.62 -18.51
C LEU A 145 2.99 22.44 -18.77
N LYS A 146 3.59 23.27 -19.62
CA LYS A 146 5.05 23.21 -19.89
C LYS A 146 5.88 23.50 -18.64
N TYR A 147 5.47 24.43 -17.80
CA TYR A 147 6.14 24.70 -16.52
C TYR A 147 6.05 23.48 -15.59
N PHE A 148 4.86 22.91 -15.41
CA PHE A 148 4.67 21.74 -14.58
C PHE A 148 5.47 20.52 -15.05
N LEU A 149 5.52 20.27 -16.37
CA LEU A 149 6.28 19.14 -16.94
C LEU A 149 7.80 19.30 -16.82
N ARG A 150 8.30 20.53 -16.68
CA ARG A 150 9.74 20.81 -16.48
C ARG A 150 10.13 20.86 -15.02
N ALA A 151 9.17 20.95 -14.13
CA ALA A 151 9.38 21.03 -12.70
C ALA A 151 10.01 19.75 -12.14
N SER A 152 10.86 19.88 -11.15
CA SER A 152 11.54 18.77 -10.50
C SER A 152 10.72 18.23 -9.35
N LEU A 153 10.51 16.92 -9.32
CA LEU A 153 9.90 16.26 -8.17
C LEU A 153 10.83 16.26 -6.95
N PRO A 154 10.30 16.33 -5.72
CA PRO A 154 11.11 16.18 -4.53
C PRO A 154 11.94 14.89 -4.56
N SER A 155 13.23 14.96 -4.25
CA SER A 155 14.16 13.81 -4.36
C SER A 155 13.68 12.62 -3.52
N ARG A 156 13.16 12.88 -2.31
CA ARG A 156 12.60 11.83 -1.45
C ARG A 156 11.42 11.10 -2.08
N LEU A 157 10.56 11.82 -2.80
CA LEU A 157 9.44 11.23 -3.52
C LEU A 157 9.91 10.30 -4.63
N ILE A 158 10.94 10.72 -5.39
CA ILE A 158 11.53 9.88 -6.45
C ILE A 158 12.08 8.58 -5.86
N GLU A 159 12.85 8.67 -4.77
CA GLU A 159 13.41 7.49 -4.11
C GLU A 159 12.34 6.51 -3.62
N ASP A 160 11.29 7.03 -2.98
CA ASP A 160 10.17 6.22 -2.49
C ASP A 160 9.39 5.58 -3.64
N LEU A 161 9.11 6.31 -4.72
CA LEU A 161 8.43 5.77 -5.89
C LEU A 161 9.26 4.72 -6.62
N MET A 162 10.56 4.91 -6.76
CA MET A 162 11.44 3.91 -7.36
C MET A 162 11.43 2.60 -6.54
N ALA A 163 11.53 2.69 -5.21
CA ALA A 163 11.44 1.53 -4.35
C ALA A 163 10.06 0.85 -4.42
N PHE A 164 8.98 1.61 -4.58
CA PHE A 164 7.64 1.06 -4.80
C PHE A 164 7.55 0.30 -6.13
N PHE A 165 8.11 0.85 -7.21
CA PHE A 165 8.12 0.22 -8.53
C PHE A 165 8.98 -1.05 -8.58
N ASP A 166 10.00 -1.16 -7.75
CA ASP A 166 10.80 -2.38 -7.63
C ASP A 166 9.98 -3.55 -7.08
N VAL A 167 9.00 -3.27 -6.24
CA VAL A 167 8.12 -4.28 -5.61
C VAL A 167 6.86 -4.56 -6.43
N VAL A 168 6.26 -3.53 -7.02
CA VAL A 168 5.02 -3.67 -7.80
C VAL A 168 5.35 -4.12 -9.22
N LYS A 169 4.89 -5.32 -9.58
CA LYS A 169 5.18 -5.96 -10.87
C LYS A 169 3.98 -5.96 -11.84
N SER A 170 2.93 -5.27 -11.51
CA SER A 170 1.72 -5.08 -12.37
C SER A 170 1.70 -3.67 -12.95
N PRO A 171 0.92 -3.44 -14.03
CA PRO A 171 0.64 -2.10 -14.52
C PRO A 171 0.04 -1.21 -13.42
N ILE A 172 0.34 0.08 -13.46
CA ILE A 172 -0.03 1.04 -12.43
C ILE A 172 -0.98 2.10 -13.04
N ALA A 173 -2.08 2.37 -12.33
CA ALA A 173 -2.96 3.48 -12.63
C ALA A 173 -2.59 4.69 -11.76
N VAL A 174 -2.16 5.79 -12.38
CA VAL A 174 -1.92 7.07 -11.71
C VAL A 174 -3.20 7.89 -11.81
N ARG A 175 -3.76 8.27 -10.66
CA ARG A 175 -5.05 8.97 -10.57
C ARG A 175 -4.98 10.14 -9.60
N SER A 176 -5.73 11.19 -9.89
CA SER A 176 -5.97 12.25 -8.92
C SER A 176 -6.70 11.72 -7.68
N SER A 177 -6.36 12.27 -6.51
CA SER A 177 -7.10 12.10 -5.25
C SER A 177 -7.65 13.42 -4.73
N SER A 178 -7.82 14.41 -5.62
CA SER A 178 -8.38 15.71 -5.26
C SER A 178 -9.79 15.58 -4.66
N LEU A 179 -10.05 16.37 -3.62
CA LEU A 179 -11.39 16.46 -3.03
C LEU A 179 -12.40 17.14 -3.97
N LEU A 180 -11.92 17.96 -4.91
CA LEU A 180 -12.78 18.64 -5.87
C LEU A 180 -13.41 17.70 -6.89
N GLU A 181 -12.71 16.62 -7.26
CA GLU A 181 -13.20 15.64 -8.23
C GLU A 181 -14.50 14.97 -7.77
N ASP A 182 -14.59 14.65 -6.47
CA ASP A 182 -15.71 13.95 -5.85
C ASP A 182 -16.57 14.90 -4.97
N SER A 183 -16.52 16.21 -5.23
CA SER A 183 -17.28 17.21 -4.46
C SER A 183 -18.80 16.99 -4.58
N HIS A 184 -19.50 16.97 -3.44
CA HIS A 184 -20.95 16.83 -3.42
C HIS A 184 -21.70 18.06 -3.94
N TYR A 185 -21.07 19.24 -3.93
CA TYR A 185 -21.71 20.50 -4.34
C TYR A 185 -21.49 20.84 -5.81
N GLN A 186 -20.26 20.68 -6.29
CA GLN A 186 -19.87 20.89 -7.68
C GLN A 186 -18.82 19.85 -8.05
N PRO A 187 -19.22 18.69 -8.56
CA PRO A 187 -18.28 17.66 -8.96
C PRO A 187 -17.54 18.08 -10.22
N PHE A 188 -16.21 17.95 -10.20
CA PHE A 188 -15.34 18.14 -11.36
C PHE A 188 -15.08 16.80 -12.08
N ALA A 189 -16.15 16.05 -12.32
CA ALA A 189 -16.06 14.76 -12.98
C ALA A 189 -15.57 14.91 -14.42
N GLY A 190 -14.62 14.07 -14.82
CA GLY A 190 -14.09 14.04 -16.18
C GLY A 190 -12.97 15.05 -16.48
N ILE A 191 -12.63 15.95 -15.55
CA ILE A 191 -11.51 16.91 -15.71
C ILE A 191 -10.17 16.22 -15.45
N TYR A 192 -10.14 15.31 -14.46
CA TYR A 192 -8.91 14.61 -14.06
C TYR A 192 -8.69 13.35 -14.91
N SER A 193 -7.55 13.29 -15.57
CA SER A 193 -7.14 12.12 -16.36
C SER A 193 -6.63 10.98 -15.50
N THR A 194 -6.80 9.76 -15.98
CA THR A 194 -6.15 8.56 -15.44
C THR A 194 -5.05 8.13 -16.40
N TYR A 195 -3.84 7.99 -15.90
CA TYR A 195 -2.69 7.54 -16.69
C TYR A 195 -2.39 6.08 -16.34
N MET A 196 -2.34 5.22 -17.35
CA MET A 196 -1.92 3.83 -17.20
C MET A 196 -0.45 3.72 -17.54
N VAL A 197 0.35 3.34 -16.57
CA VAL A 197 1.79 3.08 -16.76
C VAL A 197 1.95 1.59 -16.95
N PRO A 198 2.34 1.12 -18.15
CA PRO A 198 2.65 -0.28 -18.39
C PRO A 198 3.91 -0.66 -17.62
N LYS A 199 4.09 -1.95 -17.43
CA LYS A 199 5.32 -2.49 -16.85
C LYS A 199 6.36 -2.67 -17.94
#